data_7c109afa648c8d8446aa0f58b11fb021
#
_entry.id   7c109afa648c8d8446aa0f58b11fb021
#
_cell.length_a   1.000
_cell.length_b   1.000
_cell.length_c   1.000
_cell.angle_alpha   90.00
_cell.angle_beta   90.00
_cell.angle_gamma   90.00
#
_symmetry.space_group_name_H-M   'P 1'
#
loop_
_entity.id
_entity.type
_entity.pdbx_description
1 polymer ?
#
loop_
_entity_poly.entity_id
_entity_poly.type
_entity_poly.pdbx_seq_one_letter_code
_entity_poly.pdbx_strand_id
1 'polypeptide(L)'
;MRLTRIAAVALSAALALGAAACGGDDDEGAAGKFPAGSTMEKLAKAGKIKIGTKFDQPLFGLKGLDGKPAGFDVEIGKVLAKELGIDADKIEWVESTSKVREDYIQQDKVDLVVATYTINDTRKEKVSFAGPYFVAGQDILVRKDDTSITGPESFQAGDKKVCSVTGSTPAKNIEQYLKDKNAQLVLFDVYSKCLDALKAKQVDALTTDNVILSGYASKEPDAVKVLGQPFTREPYGIGVKKDDKQFRDWINDVLEKAFSDGRYKAAWDSSIGELIKMPTSLTVQRY
;
A
#
# COMPACT_ATOMS: atom_id res chain seq x y z
N MET A 1 13.22 -86.82 45.42
CA MET A 1 12.33 -87.71 44.61
C MET A 1 11.93 -86.92 43.37
N ARG A 2 12.35 -87.45 42.25
CA ARG A 2 11.70 -87.56 40.93
C ARG A 2 11.39 -86.18 40.26
N LEU A 3 12.08 -85.87 39.20
CA LEU A 3 12.09 -86.36 37.81
C LEU A 3 11.25 -85.43 36.90
N THR A 4 12.00 -84.79 36.05
CA THR A 4 12.02 -84.94 34.55
C THR A 4 10.81 -84.33 33.82
N ARG A 5 10.98 -83.58 32.77
CA ARG A 5 11.56 -83.69 31.42
C ARG A 5 11.33 -82.36 30.68
N ILE A 6 12.27 -81.75 30.11
CA ILE A 6 12.72 -81.80 28.68
C ILE A 6 11.61 -81.72 27.65
N ALA A 7 11.65 -80.64 26.87
CA ALA A 7 11.53 -80.52 25.42
C ALA A 7 11.47 -79.04 25.06
N ALA A 8 12.43 -78.45 24.48
CA ALA A 8 13.04 -78.51 23.15
C ALA A 8 12.17 -77.84 22.05
N VAL A 9 12.73 -76.85 21.51
CA VAL A 9 12.77 -76.39 20.09
C VAL A 9 11.50 -75.75 19.55
N ALA A 10 11.63 -74.45 19.17
CA ALA A 10 11.68 -74.04 17.79
C ALA A 10 12.06 -72.57 17.60
N LEU A 11 13.11 -72.43 16.93
CA LEU A 11 13.65 -71.22 16.28
C LEU A 11 12.60 -70.71 15.31
N SER A 12 12.20 -69.47 15.46
CA SER A 12 11.61 -68.73 14.33
C SER A 12 12.06 -67.26 14.45
N ALA A 13 13.15 -66.95 13.75
CA ALA A 13 13.58 -65.60 13.45
C ALA A 13 12.59 -64.95 12.54
N ALA A 14 11.77 -64.04 13.06
CA ALA A 14 11.04 -63.09 12.23
C ALA A 14 11.77 -61.74 12.35
N LEU A 15 12.55 -61.44 11.31
CA LEU A 15 13.00 -60.06 11.04
C LEU A 15 11.75 -59.23 10.76
N ALA A 16 11.24 -58.52 11.75
CA ALA A 16 10.38 -57.38 11.55
C ALA A 16 11.31 -56.20 11.27
N LEU A 17 11.53 -55.88 9.98
CA LEU A 17 11.94 -54.55 9.58
C LEU A 17 10.83 -53.58 10.01
N GLY A 18 10.96 -52.98 11.16
CA GLY A 18 10.26 -51.79 11.54
C GLY A 18 10.71 -50.65 10.66
N ALA A 19 9.97 -50.42 9.57
CA ALA A 19 10.00 -49.13 8.93
C ALA A 19 9.57 -48.12 10.00
N ALA A 20 10.53 -47.46 10.64
CA ALA A 20 10.30 -46.19 11.31
C ALA A 20 9.89 -45.22 10.20
N ALA A 21 8.57 -45.17 9.92
CA ALA A 21 7.98 -43.98 9.31
C ALA A 21 8.18 -42.88 10.32
N CYS A 22 9.27 -42.14 10.17
CA CYS A 22 9.31 -40.75 10.60
C CYS A 22 8.19 -40.04 9.83
N GLY A 23 7.00 -40.03 10.41
CA GLY A 23 6.00 -39.03 10.14
C GLY A 23 6.59 -37.72 10.69
N GLY A 24 7.46 -37.11 9.93
CA GLY A 24 7.63 -35.69 9.98
C GLY A 24 6.32 -35.14 9.48
N ASP A 25 5.53 -34.57 10.35
CA ASP A 25 4.65 -33.50 9.95
C ASP A 25 5.59 -32.46 9.34
N ASP A 26 5.82 -32.59 8.03
CA ASP A 26 6.31 -31.49 7.23
C ASP A 26 5.20 -30.45 7.29
N ASP A 27 5.31 -29.60 8.32
CA ASP A 27 4.78 -28.26 8.33
C ASP A 27 5.48 -27.55 7.15
N GLU A 28 5.07 -27.88 5.90
CA GLU A 28 5.36 -27.08 4.72
C GLU A 28 4.64 -25.77 4.96
N GLY A 29 5.24 -24.94 5.81
CA GLY A 29 4.80 -23.62 6.13
C GLY A 29 4.55 -22.86 4.81
N ALA A 30 3.85 -21.77 4.85
CA ALA A 30 3.45 -20.97 3.69
C ALA A 30 4.58 -20.80 2.62
N ALA A 31 5.85 -20.98 3.02
CA ALA A 31 7.03 -20.94 2.16
C ALA A 31 7.06 -22.01 1.05
N GLY A 32 6.61 -23.22 1.32
CA GLY A 32 6.58 -24.32 0.33
C GLY A 32 5.59 -24.10 -0.82
N LYS A 33 4.73 -23.10 -0.70
CA LYS A 33 3.76 -22.72 -1.73
C LYS A 33 4.34 -21.82 -2.84
N PHE A 34 5.54 -21.29 -2.66
CA PHE A 34 6.15 -20.31 -3.57
C PHE A 34 7.34 -20.91 -4.33
N PRO A 35 7.62 -20.44 -5.55
CA PRO A 35 8.78 -20.87 -6.31
C PRO A 35 10.09 -20.63 -5.55
N ALA A 36 10.96 -21.63 -5.57
CA ALA A 36 12.25 -21.58 -4.88
C ALA A 36 13.09 -20.34 -5.31
N GLY A 37 13.66 -19.64 -4.34
CA GLY A 37 14.45 -18.44 -4.54
C GLY A 37 13.64 -17.16 -4.83
N SER A 38 12.32 -17.23 -4.94
CA SER A 38 11.47 -16.06 -5.14
C SER A 38 11.42 -15.14 -3.93
N THR A 39 11.03 -13.88 -4.16
CA THR A 39 10.80 -12.91 -3.08
C THR A 39 9.70 -13.39 -2.14
N MET A 40 8.62 -14.01 -2.66
CA MET A 40 7.55 -14.56 -1.85
C MET A 40 8.07 -15.65 -0.90
N GLU A 41 8.86 -16.60 -1.42
CA GLU A 41 9.45 -17.65 -0.58
C GLU A 41 10.33 -17.08 0.53
N LYS A 42 11.19 -16.11 0.20
CA LYS A 42 12.07 -15.43 1.17
C LYS A 42 11.29 -14.75 2.27
N LEU A 43 10.22 -14.01 1.92
CA LEU A 43 9.38 -13.31 2.87
C LEU A 43 8.59 -14.28 3.75
N ALA A 44 7.99 -15.33 3.15
CA ALA A 44 7.27 -16.35 3.89
C ALA A 44 8.18 -17.09 4.88
N LYS A 45 9.41 -17.48 4.46
CA LYS A 45 10.43 -18.07 5.37
C LYS A 45 10.88 -17.11 6.47
N ALA A 46 10.98 -15.82 6.18
CA ALA A 46 11.35 -14.81 7.17
C ALA A 46 10.22 -14.53 8.18
N GLY A 47 8.97 -14.87 7.85
CA GLY A 47 7.79 -14.63 8.67
C GLY A 47 7.51 -13.14 8.95
N LYS A 48 8.07 -12.24 8.16
CA LYS A 48 7.91 -10.79 8.29
C LYS A 48 8.09 -10.07 6.96
N ILE A 49 7.51 -8.87 6.85
CA ILE A 49 7.58 -8.03 5.66
C ILE A 49 7.69 -6.55 6.05
N LYS A 50 8.46 -5.77 5.28
CA LYS A 50 8.54 -4.32 5.40
C LYS A 50 7.69 -3.65 4.34
N ILE A 51 6.66 -2.93 4.76
CA ILE A 51 5.74 -2.24 3.85
C ILE A 51 5.86 -0.74 4.04
N GLY A 52 6.21 -0.05 2.95
CA GLY A 52 6.19 1.41 2.89
C GLY A 52 4.77 1.92 2.72
N THR A 53 4.34 2.85 3.60
CA THR A 53 3.03 3.50 3.50
C THR A 53 3.09 4.95 3.97
N LYS A 54 2.01 5.70 3.79
CA LYS A 54 1.87 7.06 4.33
C LYS A 54 1.54 7.03 5.81
N PHE A 55 1.97 8.07 6.56
CA PHE A 55 1.64 8.21 7.98
C PHE A 55 0.81 9.45 8.28
N ASP A 56 0.54 10.27 7.27
CA ASP A 56 -0.14 11.57 7.39
C ASP A 56 -1.49 11.65 6.65
N GLN A 57 -1.92 10.58 5.95
CA GLN A 57 -3.11 10.63 5.10
C GLN A 57 -4.31 9.93 5.76
N PRO A 58 -5.29 10.67 6.30
CA PRO A 58 -6.54 10.09 6.77
C PRO A 58 -7.18 9.22 5.69
N LEU A 59 -7.85 8.13 6.06
CA LEU A 59 -8.47 7.12 5.20
C LEU A 59 -7.50 6.16 4.51
N PHE A 60 -6.27 6.55 4.18
CA PHE A 60 -5.32 5.72 3.41
C PHE A 60 -4.17 5.19 4.24
N GLY A 61 -3.44 6.07 4.91
CA GLY A 61 -2.32 5.70 5.77
C GLY A 61 -2.08 6.81 6.80
N LEU A 62 -2.78 6.73 7.93
CA LEU A 62 -2.64 7.66 9.05
C LEU A 62 -2.09 6.92 10.25
N LYS A 63 -0.95 7.38 10.78
CA LYS A 63 -0.37 6.83 11.99
C LYS A 63 -1.14 7.32 13.22
N GLY A 64 -1.72 6.38 13.97
CA GLY A 64 -2.44 6.66 15.19
C GLY A 64 -1.53 6.96 16.39
N LEU A 65 -2.15 7.33 17.52
CA LEU A 65 -1.45 7.57 18.79
C LEU A 65 -0.81 6.29 19.36
N ASP A 66 -1.30 5.13 18.98
CA ASP A 66 -0.72 3.82 19.29
C ASP A 66 0.54 3.49 18.47
N GLY A 67 0.95 4.41 17.58
CA GLY A 67 2.09 4.26 16.71
C GLY A 67 1.85 3.36 15.49
N LYS A 68 0.64 2.84 15.28
CA LYS A 68 0.29 1.99 14.15
C LYS A 68 -0.42 2.78 13.06
N PRO A 69 -0.11 2.56 11.77
CA PRO A 69 -0.86 3.15 10.69
C PRO A 69 -2.19 2.41 10.48
N ALA A 70 -3.20 3.16 10.00
CA ALA A 70 -4.51 2.65 9.63
C ALA A 70 -5.00 3.32 8.35
N GLY A 71 -5.86 2.64 7.59
CA GLY A 71 -6.44 3.13 6.35
C GLY A 71 -6.37 2.11 5.21
N PHE A 72 -6.89 2.48 4.06
CA PHE A 72 -7.09 1.56 2.94
C PHE A 72 -5.79 0.95 2.42
N ASP A 73 -4.73 1.75 2.27
CA ASP A 73 -3.41 1.25 1.86
C ASP A 73 -2.85 0.23 2.87
N VAL A 74 -3.10 0.47 4.15
CA VAL A 74 -2.69 -0.44 5.23
C VAL A 74 -3.45 -1.76 5.15
N GLU A 75 -4.77 -1.72 4.90
CA GLU A 75 -5.57 -2.94 4.72
C GLU A 75 -5.15 -3.73 3.49
N ILE A 76 -4.85 -3.07 2.36
CA ILE A 76 -4.29 -3.74 1.17
C ILE A 76 -2.94 -4.39 1.50
N GLY A 77 -2.07 -3.70 2.24
CA GLY A 77 -0.80 -4.27 2.71
C GLY A 77 -0.99 -5.52 3.58
N LYS A 78 -1.98 -5.51 4.49
CA LYS A 78 -2.34 -6.67 5.31
C LYS A 78 -2.86 -7.85 4.48
N VAL A 79 -3.66 -7.59 3.43
CA VAL A 79 -4.11 -8.64 2.50
C VAL A 79 -2.93 -9.34 1.85
N LEU A 80 -1.92 -8.59 1.40
CA LEU A 80 -0.70 -9.16 0.80
C LEU A 80 0.13 -9.96 1.81
N ALA A 81 0.34 -9.42 3.01
CA ALA A 81 1.07 -10.10 4.07
C ALA A 81 0.41 -11.43 4.45
N LYS A 82 -0.91 -11.44 4.61
CA LYS A 82 -1.68 -12.65 4.93
C LYS A 82 -1.56 -13.72 3.84
N GLU A 83 -1.54 -13.34 2.57
CA GLU A 83 -1.39 -14.28 1.45
C GLU A 83 0.03 -14.89 1.41
N LEU A 84 1.04 -14.20 1.97
CA LEU A 84 2.39 -14.73 2.23
C LEU A 84 2.46 -15.63 3.47
N GLY A 85 1.38 -15.74 4.26
CA GLY A 85 1.38 -16.43 5.55
C GLY A 85 2.00 -15.58 6.69
N ILE A 86 2.04 -14.28 6.53
CA ILE A 86 2.62 -13.33 7.51
C ILE A 86 1.48 -12.64 8.26
N ASP A 87 1.50 -12.74 9.59
CA ASP A 87 0.54 -12.10 10.45
C ASP A 87 0.69 -10.57 10.46
N ALA A 88 -0.42 -9.86 10.72
CA ALA A 88 -0.45 -8.40 10.68
C ALA A 88 0.50 -7.73 11.70
N ASP A 89 0.80 -8.38 12.82
CA ASP A 89 1.77 -7.91 13.83
C ASP A 89 3.24 -8.12 13.41
N LYS A 90 3.49 -8.88 12.36
CA LYS A 90 4.80 -9.10 11.75
C LYS A 90 5.08 -8.17 10.56
N ILE A 91 4.16 -7.26 10.27
CA ILE A 91 4.39 -6.21 9.27
C ILE A 91 5.16 -5.06 9.91
N GLU A 92 6.35 -4.78 9.40
CA GLU A 92 7.10 -3.57 9.73
C GLU A 92 6.65 -2.42 8.81
N TRP A 93 5.87 -1.50 9.35
CA TRP A 93 5.41 -0.34 8.62
C TRP A 93 6.48 0.75 8.59
N VAL A 94 6.84 1.21 7.39
CA VAL A 94 7.86 2.23 7.15
C VAL A 94 7.20 3.46 6.52
N GLU A 95 7.39 4.64 7.14
CA GLU A 95 6.91 5.88 6.53
C GLU A 95 7.60 6.12 5.18
N SER A 96 6.80 6.18 4.12
CA SER A 96 7.28 6.34 2.75
C SER A 96 6.65 7.57 2.09
N THR A 97 7.27 8.74 2.29
CA THR A 97 6.84 9.97 1.64
C THR A 97 7.01 9.89 0.12
N SER A 98 6.34 10.78 -0.62
CA SER A 98 6.39 10.77 -2.08
C SER A 98 7.81 10.94 -2.64
N LYS A 99 8.68 11.62 -1.91
CA LYS A 99 10.06 11.90 -2.32
C LYS A 99 10.99 10.68 -2.22
N VAL A 100 10.74 9.76 -1.26
CA VAL A 100 11.73 8.73 -0.90
C VAL A 100 11.32 7.30 -1.29
N ARG A 101 10.07 7.07 -1.68
CA ARG A 101 9.53 5.70 -1.84
C ARG A 101 10.20 4.91 -2.97
N GLU A 102 10.62 5.56 -4.07
CA GLU A 102 11.39 4.91 -5.11
C GLU A 102 12.76 4.44 -4.58
N ASP A 103 13.46 5.30 -3.86
CA ASP A 103 14.78 5.01 -3.28
C ASP A 103 14.68 3.91 -2.20
N TYR A 104 13.59 3.89 -1.42
CA TYR A 104 13.39 2.88 -0.39
C TYR A 104 13.21 1.48 -0.97
N ILE A 105 12.50 1.37 -2.10
CA ILE A 105 12.37 0.11 -2.85
C ILE A 105 13.73 -0.32 -3.42
N GLN A 106 14.45 0.60 -4.07
CA GLN A 106 15.74 0.30 -4.70
C GLN A 106 16.82 -0.12 -3.70
N GLN A 107 16.78 0.45 -2.49
CA GLN A 107 17.75 0.22 -1.41
C GLN A 107 17.34 -0.89 -0.42
N ASP A 108 16.32 -1.68 -0.73
CA ASP A 108 15.80 -2.75 0.17
C ASP A 108 15.40 -2.25 1.58
N LYS A 109 15.06 -0.98 1.72
CA LYS A 109 14.52 -0.45 2.98
C LYS A 109 13.09 -0.91 3.23
N VAL A 110 12.38 -1.22 2.14
CA VAL A 110 11.05 -1.81 2.13
C VAL A 110 10.99 -2.91 1.06
N ASP A 111 10.15 -3.90 1.27
CA ASP A 111 9.90 -4.99 0.32
C ASP A 111 8.90 -4.56 -0.76
N LEU A 112 7.91 -3.74 -0.37
CA LEU A 112 6.94 -3.12 -1.26
C LEU A 112 6.43 -1.80 -0.69
N VAL A 113 5.77 -0.99 -1.53
CA VAL A 113 5.15 0.29 -1.14
C VAL A 113 3.68 0.31 -1.55
N VAL A 114 2.80 0.54 -0.56
CA VAL A 114 1.37 0.83 -0.74
C VAL A 114 1.10 2.19 -0.09
N ALA A 115 1.09 3.26 -0.89
CA ALA A 115 1.18 4.63 -0.36
C ALA A 115 0.54 5.67 -1.31
N THR A 116 -0.74 5.48 -1.71
CA THR A 116 -1.40 6.35 -2.71
C THR A 116 -0.47 6.61 -3.90
N TYR A 117 0.08 5.54 -4.46
CA TYR A 117 1.25 5.60 -5.32
C TYR A 117 0.86 5.55 -6.80
N THR A 118 0.64 6.72 -7.40
CA THR A 118 0.30 6.84 -8.83
C THR A 118 1.31 6.14 -9.71
N ILE A 119 0.81 5.23 -10.55
CA ILE A 119 1.55 4.58 -11.61
C ILE A 119 1.79 5.58 -12.74
N ASN A 120 3.03 5.83 -13.10
CA ASN A 120 3.40 6.60 -14.29
C ASN A 120 4.73 6.11 -14.89
N ASP A 121 5.01 6.51 -16.12
CA ASP A 121 6.17 5.99 -16.86
C ASP A 121 7.51 6.40 -16.24
N THR A 122 7.64 7.63 -15.76
CA THR A 122 8.87 8.10 -15.08
C THR A 122 9.20 7.23 -13.86
N ARG A 123 8.20 6.81 -13.09
CA ARG A 123 8.38 5.92 -11.94
C ARG A 123 8.69 4.49 -12.37
N LYS A 124 8.07 4.02 -13.49
CA LYS A 124 8.38 2.71 -14.07
C LYS A 124 9.82 2.57 -14.56
N GLU A 125 10.53 3.66 -14.80
CA GLU A 125 11.97 3.62 -15.07
C GLU A 125 12.78 3.14 -13.85
N LYS A 126 12.29 3.38 -12.63
CA LYS A 126 12.98 3.12 -11.36
C LYS A 126 12.47 1.90 -10.61
N VAL A 127 11.18 1.64 -10.67
CA VAL A 127 10.49 0.57 -9.94
C VAL A 127 9.44 -0.10 -10.82
N SER A 128 8.96 -1.27 -10.43
CA SER A 128 7.79 -1.91 -11.06
C SER A 128 6.54 -1.67 -10.22
N PHE A 129 5.36 -1.76 -10.86
CA PHE A 129 4.07 -1.60 -10.21
C PHE A 129 3.16 -2.80 -10.46
N ALA A 130 2.54 -3.30 -9.43
CA ALA A 130 1.35 -4.12 -9.52
C ALA A 130 0.09 -3.25 -9.35
N GLY A 131 -1.03 -3.65 -9.92
CA GLY A 131 -2.29 -2.90 -9.88
C GLY A 131 -2.67 -2.32 -11.24
N PRO A 132 -3.50 -1.26 -11.29
CA PRO A 132 -3.91 -0.43 -10.15
C PRO A 132 -4.87 -1.14 -9.19
N TYR A 133 -4.78 -0.79 -7.90
CA TYR A 133 -5.74 -1.22 -6.88
C TYR A 133 -6.77 -0.13 -6.54
N PHE A 134 -6.56 1.10 -7.01
CA PHE A 134 -7.43 2.24 -6.84
C PHE A 134 -7.24 3.24 -8.00
N VAL A 135 -8.23 4.09 -8.25
CA VAL A 135 -8.08 5.21 -9.20
C VAL A 135 -8.63 6.47 -8.57
N ALA A 136 -7.75 7.42 -8.34
CA ALA A 136 -8.07 8.78 -7.89
C ALA A 136 -8.00 9.79 -9.04
N GLY A 137 -8.25 11.04 -8.73
CA GLY A 137 -8.00 12.18 -9.60
C GLY A 137 -7.52 13.37 -8.78
N GLN A 138 -6.59 14.14 -9.29
CA GLN A 138 -6.12 15.37 -8.63
C GLN A 138 -7.23 16.40 -8.53
N ASP A 139 -7.38 17.01 -7.34
CA ASP A 139 -8.37 18.03 -7.03
C ASP A 139 -7.72 19.13 -6.16
N ILE A 140 -8.53 20.06 -5.69
CA ILE A 140 -8.09 21.20 -4.91
C ILE A 140 -8.91 21.28 -3.61
N LEU A 141 -8.22 21.48 -2.49
CA LEU A 141 -8.78 21.81 -1.20
C LEU A 141 -8.54 23.28 -0.89
N VAL A 142 -9.59 23.96 -0.49
CA VAL A 142 -9.54 25.38 -0.10
C VAL A 142 -10.14 25.56 1.30
N ARG A 143 -9.94 26.73 1.91
CA ARG A 143 -10.65 27.10 3.13
C ARG A 143 -12.17 27.10 2.90
N LYS A 144 -12.93 26.80 3.91
CA LYS A 144 -14.40 26.60 3.83
C LYS A 144 -15.14 27.77 3.17
N ASP A 145 -14.73 28.98 3.51
CA ASP A 145 -15.30 30.26 3.05
C ASP A 145 -14.76 30.77 1.73
N ASP A 146 -13.67 30.16 1.21
CA ASP A 146 -13.04 30.60 -0.04
C ASP A 146 -13.91 30.25 -1.24
N THR A 147 -14.22 31.25 -2.06
CA THR A 147 -14.95 31.13 -3.33
C THR A 147 -14.14 31.63 -4.52
N SER A 148 -12.90 32.05 -4.30
CA SER A 148 -12.04 32.67 -5.33
C SER A 148 -11.31 31.65 -6.17
N ILE A 149 -11.18 30.40 -5.69
CA ILE A 149 -10.57 29.29 -6.43
C ILE A 149 -11.66 28.31 -6.82
N THR A 150 -11.86 28.13 -8.12
CA THR A 150 -12.92 27.27 -8.69
C THR A 150 -12.38 26.12 -9.51
N GLY A 151 -11.06 26.08 -9.75
CA GLY A 151 -10.35 25.07 -10.51
C GLY A 151 -8.87 25.40 -10.64
N PRO A 152 -8.08 24.57 -11.32
CA PRO A 152 -6.65 24.78 -11.48
C PRO A 152 -6.32 26.06 -12.26
N GLU A 153 -7.20 26.51 -13.17
CA GLU A 153 -7.03 27.74 -13.94
C GLU A 153 -7.00 29.00 -13.06
N SER A 154 -7.54 28.95 -11.85
CA SER A 154 -7.53 30.07 -10.90
C SER A 154 -6.13 30.52 -10.52
N PHE A 155 -5.09 29.70 -10.76
CA PHE A 155 -3.71 30.04 -10.46
C PHE A 155 -3.00 30.80 -11.60
N GLN A 156 -3.60 30.87 -12.81
CA GLN A 156 -2.99 31.52 -13.97
C GLN A 156 -2.82 33.04 -13.80
N ALA A 157 -3.60 33.66 -12.93
CA ALA A 157 -3.45 35.08 -12.61
C ALA A 157 -2.13 35.39 -11.88
N GLY A 158 -1.56 34.46 -11.14
CA GLY A 158 -0.28 34.55 -10.47
C GLY A 158 -0.33 35.12 -9.04
N ASP A 159 -1.50 35.46 -8.54
CA ASP A 159 -1.74 36.05 -7.22
C ASP A 159 -2.02 35.02 -6.12
N LYS A 160 -2.24 33.77 -6.49
CA LYS A 160 -2.57 32.68 -5.56
C LYS A 160 -1.45 31.68 -5.40
N LYS A 161 -1.26 31.20 -4.15
CA LYS A 161 -0.29 30.16 -3.81
C LYS A 161 -0.98 28.82 -3.57
N VAL A 162 -0.40 27.77 -4.14
CA VAL A 162 -0.88 26.38 -3.94
C VAL A 162 0.20 25.52 -3.29
N CYS A 163 -0.20 24.70 -2.33
CA CYS A 163 0.68 23.75 -1.68
C CYS A 163 0.51 22.34 -2.24
N SER A 164 1.61 21.63 -2.38
CA SER A 164 1.63 20.17 -2.64
C SER A 164 2.87 19.55 -1.99
N VAL A 165 3.16 18.27 -2.27
CA VAL A 165 4.35 17.64 -1.67
C VAL A 165 5.40 17.29 -2.71
N THR A 166 6.67 17.39 -2.29
CA THR A 166 7.84 17.08 -3.11
C THR A 166 7.76 15.63 -3.62
N GLY A 167 7.98 15.42 -4.93
CA GLY A 167 7.99 14.10 -5.55
C GLY A 167 6.61 13.50 -5.82
N SER A 168 5.52 14.25 -5.57
CA SER A 168 4.16 13.82 -5.93
C SER A 168 3.84 14.12 -7.40
N THR A 169 2.95 13.31 -7.99
CA THR A 169 2.37 13.59 -9.31
C THR A 169 1.57 14.90 -9.31
N PRO A 170 0.71 15.17 -8.28
CA PRO A 170 -0.01 16.42 -8.18
C PRO A 170 0.88 17.67 -8.14
N ALA A 171 2.03 17.62 -7.47
CA ALA A 171 2.97 18.76 -7.46
C ALA A 171 3.50 19.05 -8.88
N LYS A 172 3.78 17.99 -9.66
CA LYS A 172 4.23 18.14 -11.05
C LYS A 172 3.11 18.61 -11.97
N ASN A 173 1.92 18.03 -11.82
CA ASN A 173 0.78 18.34 -12.69
C ASN A 173 0.30 19.78 -12.53
N ILE A 174 0.32 20.35 -11.32
CA ILE A 174 -0.17 21.71 -11.10
C ILE A 174 0.73 22.77 -11.75
N GLU A 175 2.02 22.48 -12.00
CA GLU A 175 2.98 23.44 -12.57
C GLU A 175 2.48 24.09 -13.87
N GLN A 176 1.75 23.35 -14.72
CA GLN A 176 1.24 23.86 -16.01
C GLN A 176 0.16 24.95 -15.86
N TYR A 177 -0.47 25.07 -14.70
CA TYR A 177 -1.50 26.04 -14.38
C TYR A 177 -0.94 27.27 -13.66
N LEU A 178 0.35 27.28 -13.31
CA LEU A 178 0.98 28.37 -12.57
C LEU A 178 1.62 29.36 -13.54
N LYS A 179 1.44 30.64 -13.27
CA LYS A 179 2.12 31.73 -14.02
C LYS A 179 3.61 31.77 -13.66
N ASP A 180 3.93 31.63 -12.38
CA ASP A 180 5.29 31.53 -11.85
C ASP A 180 5.33 30.47 -10.74
N LYS A 181 5.85 29.30 -11.10
CA LYS A 181 5.92 28.19 -10.15
C LYS A 181 6.78 28.45 -8.93
N ASN A 182 7.82 29.29 -9.07
CA ASN A 182 8.72 29.59 -7.94
C ASN A 182 8.05 30.51 -6.92
N ALA A 183 7.13 31.36 -7.36
CA ALA A 183 6.38 32.26 -6.48
C ALA A 183 5.10 31.59 -5.91
N GLN A 184 4.48 30.69 -6.68
CA GLN A 184 3.15 30.18 -6.37
C GLN A 184 3.12 28.76 -5.77
N LEU A 185 4.11 27.88 -6.09
CA LEU A 185 4.13 26.49 -5.61
C LEU A 185 4.94 26.37 -4.32
N VAL A 186 4.25 26.02 -3.25
CA VAL A 186 4.86 25.71 -1.94
C VAL A 186 4.92 24.20 -1.79
N LEU A 187 6.10 23.65 -1.50
CA LEU A 187 6.32 22.21 -1.39
C LEU A 187 6.77 21.84 0.03
N PHE A 188 6.05 20.91 0.63
CA PHE A 188 6.46 20.21 1.84
C PHE A 188 6.76 18.74 1.56
N ASP A 189 7.16 17.99 2.57
CA ASP A 189 7.42 16.55 2.54
C ASP A 189 6.14 15.70 2.78
N VAL A 190 5.14 16.27 3.49
CA VAL A 190 3.86 15.63 3.81
C VAL A 190 2.68 16.59 3.63
N TYR A 191 1.49 16.06 3.32
CA TYR A 191 0.30 16.87 3.05
C TYR A 191 -0.30 17.52 4.30
N SER A 192 -0.11 16.93 5.48
CA SER A 192 -0.54 17.54 6.74
C SER A 192 0.07 18.94 6.95
N LYS A 193 1.31 19.15 6.55
CA LYS A 193 1.94 20.50 6.58
C LYS A 193 1.31 21.46 5.59
N CYS A 194 0.86 20.97 4.41
CA CYS A 194 0.10 21.80 3.47
C CYS A 194 -1.25 22.21 4.05
N LEU A 195 -1.94 21.28 4.75
CA LEU A 195 -3.21 21.60 5.42
C LEU A 195 -3.01 22.68 6.50
N ASP A 196 -1.97 22.56 7.31
CA ASP A 196 -1.64 23.56 8.33
C ASP A 196 -1.33 24.94 7.71
N ALA A 197 -0.55 24.97 6.63
CA ALA A 197 -0.24 26.18 5.88
C ALA A 197 -1.50 26.83 5.26
N LEU A 198 -2.45 26.01 4.75
CA LEU A 198 -3.72 26.48 4.23
C LEU A 198 -4.59 27.12 5.32
N LYS A 199 -4.72 26.46 6.47
CA LYS A 199 -5.45 26.97 7.65
C LYS A 199 -4.83 28.25 8.19
N ALA A 200 -3.50 28.33 8.19
CA ALA A 200 -2.73 29.51 8.60
C ALA A 200 -2.70 30.64 7.54
N LYS A 201 -3.39 30.50 6.40
CA LYS A 201 -3.45 31.47 5.30
C LYS A 201 -2.06 31.78 4.67
N GLN A 202 -1.10 30.85 4.80
CA GLN A 202 0.22 30.94 4.16
C GLN A 202 0.17 30.54 2.69
N VAL A 203 -0.82 29.71 2.33
CA VAL A 203 -1.18 29.34 0.96
C VAL A 203 -2.69 29.48 0.78
N ASP A 204 -3.15 29.54 -0.46
CA ASP A 204 -4.56 29.70 -0.79
C ASP A 204 -5.26 28.37 -1.04
N ALA A 205 -4.50 27.37 -1.44
CA ALA A 205 -5.01 26.02 -1.70
C ALA A 205 -3.98 24.92 -1.37
N LEU A 206 -4.49 23.71 -1.17
CA LEU A 206 -3.74 22.45 -1.19
C LEU A 206 -4.21 21.64 -2.39
N THR A 207 -3.31 21.09 -3.19
CA THR A 207 -3.67 20.21 -4.30
C THR A 207 -3.00 18.85 -4.17
N THR A 208 -3.82 17.82 -4.27
CA THR A 208 -3.45 16.41 -4.36
C THR A 208 -4.67 15.60 -4.82
N ASP A 209 -4.64 14.30 -4.69
CA ASP A 209 -5.73 13.43 -5.11
C ASP A 209 -6.98 13.63 -4.25
N ASN A 210 -8.13 13.69 -4.91
CA ASN A 210 -9.43 14.00 -4.32
C ASN A 210 -9.75 13.18 -3.07
N VAL A 211 -9.31 11.92 -3.05
CA VAL A 211 -9.56 10.99 -1.93
C VAL A 211 -8.72 11.32 -0.70
N ILE A 212 -7.49 11.82 -0.89
CA ILE A 212 -6.63 12.32 0.18
C ILE A 212 -7.24 13.61 0.75
N LEU A 213 -7.68 14.52 -0.14
CA LEU A 213 -8.35 15.76 0.26
C LEU A 213 -9.64 15.49 1.01
N SER A 214 -10.44 14.50 0.57
CA SER A 214 -11.65 14.08 1.27
C SER A 214 -11.36 13.58 2.68
N GLY A 215 -10.24 12.87 2.86
CA GLY A 215 -9.77 12.44 4.17
C GLY A 215 -9.48 13.61 5.11
N TYR A 216 -8.82 14.65 4.64
CA TYR A 216 -8.58 15.87 5.43
C TYR A 216 -9.88 16.66 5.68
N ALA A 217 -10.72 16.84 4.65
CA ALA A 217 -11.98 17.55 4.79
C ALA A 217 -12.95 16.86 5.76
N SER A 218 -12.94 15.54 5.84
CA SER A 218 -13.74 14.79 6.80
C SER A 218 -13.31 14.99 8.26
N LYS A 219 -12.04 15.31 8.48
CA LYS A 219 -11.50 15.63 9.82
C LYS A 219 -11.66 17.11 10.21
N GLU A 220 -11.79 17.99 9.22
CA GLU A 220 -11.82 19.45 9.39
C GLU A 220 -13.00 20.07 8.60
N PRO A 221 -14.24 19.57 8.75
CA PRO A 221 -15.38 19.93 7.88
C PRO A 221 -15.79 21.40 7.96
N ASP A 222 -15.45 22.08 9.06
CA ASP A 222 -15.75 23.49 9.28
C ASP A 222 -14.63 24.42 8.77
N ALA A 223 -13.43 23.90 8.57
CA ALA A 223 -12.25 24.68 8.17
C ALA A 223 -11.98 24.66 6.66
N VAL A 224 -12.22 23.54 6.01
CA VAL A 224 -11.84 23.33 4.60
C VAL A 224 -12.94 22.62 3.81
N LYS A 225 -12.84 22.71 2.47
CA LYS A 225 -13.69 21.99 1.52
C LYS A 225 -12.89 21.57 0.27
N VAL A 226 -13.23 20.42 -0.27
CA VAL A 226 -12.74 19.96 -1.60
C VAL A 226 -13.62 20.61 -2.66
N LEU A 227 -13.04 21.02 -3.79
CA LEU A 227 -13.82 21.57 -4.91
C LEU A 227 -14.73 20.52 -5.55
N GLY A 228 -14.30 19.24 -5.52
CA GLY A 228 -15.08 18.14 -6.09
C GLY A 228 -15.04 18.07 -7.62
N GLN A 229 -13.97 18.60 -8.22
CA GLN A 229 -13.77 18.66 -9.67
C GLN A 229 -12.39 18.08 -10.03
N PRO A 230 -12.22 16.75 -9.94
CA PRO A 230 -10.94 16.12 -10.29
C PRO A 230 -10.57 16.38 -11.75
N PHE A 231 -9.33 16.80 -12.00
CA PHE A 231 -8.87 17.19 -13.34
C PHE A 231 -7.76 16.31 -13.91
N THR A 232 -7.39 15.23 -13.20
CA THR A 232 -6.47 14.19 -13.69
C THR A 232 -7.01 12.79 -13.42
N ARG A 233 -6.24 11.78 -13.84
CA ARG A 233 -6.48 10.38 -13.50
C ARG A 233 -5.22 9.81 -12.86
N GLU A 234 -5.34 9.39 -11.59
CA GLU A 234 -4.23 8.92 -10.75
C GLU A 234 -4.45 7.44 -10.35
N PRO A 235 -4.00 6.47 -11.18
CA PRO A 235 -4.11 5.06 -10.85
C PRO A 235 -3.07 4.69 -9.78
N TYR A 236 -3.51 4.18 -8.63
CA TYR A 236 -2.62 3.75 -7.55
C TYR A 236 -2.16 2.32 -7.74
N GLY A 237 -0.86 2.11 -7.71
CA GLY A 237 -0.22 0.81 -7.75
C GLY A 237 0.61 0.51 -6.52
N ILE A 238 1.00 -0.74 -6.41
CA ILE A 238 1.92 -1.24 -5.39
C ILE A 238 3.31 -1.29 -6.00
N GLY A 239 4.22 -0.48 -5.45
CA GLY A 239 5.60 -0.40 -5.93
C GLY A 239 6.45 -1.55 -5.40
N VAL A 240 7.20 -2.18 -6.28
CA VAL A 240 8.17 -3.25 -5.99
C VAL A 240 9.46 -3.02 -6.77
N LYS A 241 10.52 -3.78 -6.48
CA LYS A 241 11.76 -3.73 -7.27
C LYS A 241 11.48 -3.88 -8.76
N LYS A 242 12.21 -3.12 -9.58
CA LYS A 242 11.97 -3.01 -11.02
C LYS A 242 11.99 -4.36 -11.73
N ASP A 243 12.93 -5.21 -11.43
CA ASP A 243 13.15 -6.46 -12.15
C ASP A 243 12.50 -7.68 -11.48
N ASP A 244 11.76 -7.47 -10.37
CA ASP A 244 11.04 -8.55 -9.70
C ASP A 244 9.65 -8.76 -10.32
N LYS A 245 9.67 -9.23 -11.56
CA LYS A 245 8.45 -9.53 -12.33
C LYS A 245 7.58 -10.57 -11.61
N GLN A 246 8.21 -11.59 -11.02
CA GLN A 246 7.49 -12.68 -10.36
C GLN A 246 6.71 -12.19 -9.13
N PHE A 247 7.32 -11.33 -8.31
CA PHE A 247 6.65 -10.73 -7.15
C PHE A 247 5.53 -9.77 -7.58
N ARG A 248 5.79 -8.93 -8.60
CA ARG A 248 4.78 -8.07 -9.19
C ARG A 248 3.56 -8.84 -9.71
N ASP A 249 3.79 -9.90 -10.48
CA ASP A 249 2.71 -10.69 -11.07
C ASP A 249 1.91 -11.43 -9.99
N TRP A 250 2.58 -11.95 -8.96
CA TRP A 250 1.93 -12.53 -7.78
C TRP A 250 1.05 -11.51 -7.04
N ILE A 251 1.53 -10.28 -6.84
CA ILE A 251 0.70 -9.22 -6.23
C ILE A 251 -0.54 -8.94 -7.08
N ASN A 252 -0.41 -8.92 -8.41
CA ASN A 252 -1.56 -8.75 -9.30
C ASN A 252 -2.58 -9.89 -9.13
N ASP A 253 -2.13 -11.14 -9.04
CA ASP A 253 -3.00 -12.29 -8.82
C ASP A 253 -3.74 -12.19 -7.46
N VAL A 254 -3.04 -11.74 -6.41
CA VAL A 254 -3.63 -11.51 -5.09
C VAL A 254 -4.68 -10.41 -5.13
N LEU A 255 -4.44 -9.29 -5.83
CA LEU A 255 -5.40 -8.21 -5.96
C LEU A 255 -6.67 -8.66 -6.70
N GLU A 256 -6.53 -9.35 -7.83
CA GLU A 256 -7.67 -9.88 -8.61
C GLU A 256 -8.51 -10.86 -7.78
N LYS A 257 -7.84 -11.77 -7.06
CA LYS A 257 -8.49 -12.70 -6.15
C LYS A 257 -9.18 -11.97 -5.00
N ALA A 258 -8.51 -11.01 -4.36
CA ALA A 258 -9.07 -10.25 -3.24
C ALA A 258 -10.32 -9.46 -3.64
N PHE A 259 -10.35 -8.92 -4.87
CA PHE A 259 -11.53 -8.23 -5.38
C PHE A 259 -12.72 -9.19 -5.54
N SER A 260 -12.47 -10.40 -6.06
CA SER A 260 -13.53 -11.39 -6.33
C SER A 260 -14.00 -12.15 -5.08
N ASP A 261 -13.16 -12.37 -4.07
CA ASP A 261 -13.47 -13.16 -2.86
C ASP A 261 -13.93 -12.31 -1.66
N GLY A 262 -14.06 -10.98 -1.85
CA GLY A 262 -14.59 -10.07 -0.85
C GLY A 262 -13.56 -9.44 0.09
N ARG A 263 -12.28 -9.84 0.06
CA ARG A 263 -11.23 -9.23 0.90
C ARG A 263 -10.98 -7.76 0.56
N TYR A 264 -11.05 -7.42 -0.73
CA TYR A 264 -10.97 -6.03 -1.17
C TYR A 264 -12.15 -5.21 -0.64
N LYS A 265 -13.37 -5.76 -0.69
CA LYS A 265 -14.56 -5.11 -0.13
C LYS A 265 -14.42 -4.92 1.38
N ALA A 266 -13.93 -5.90 2.10
CA ALA A 266 -13.72 -5.79 3.55
C ALA A 266 -12.69 -4.68 3.89
N ALA A 267 -11.58 -4.59 3.15
CA ALA A 267 -10.60 -3.53 3.28
C ALA A 267 -11.21 -2.14 2.98
N TRP A 268 -12.06 -2.05 1.96
CA TRP A 268 -12.79 -0.85 1.59
C TRP A 268 -13.74 -0.38 2.69
N ASP A 269 -14.64 -1.26 3.12
CA ASP A 269 -15.68 -0.95 4.10
C ASP A 269 -15.08 -0.55 5.46
N SER A 270 -13.97 -1.17 5.86
CA SER A 270 -13.31 -0.88 7.14
C SER A 270 -12.51 0.43 7.15
N SER A 271 -12.32 1.08 6.00
CA SER A 271 -11.42 2.25 5.89
C SER A 271 -12.05 3.47 5.22
N ILE A 272 -12.56 3.32 4.00
CA ILE A 272 -13.00 4.44 3.15
C ILE A 272 -14.46 4.34 2.69
N GLY A 273 -15.13 3.22 2.98
CA GLY A 273 -16.44 2.87 2.41
C GLY A 273 -17.58 3.84 2.74
N GLU A 274 -17.50 4.55 3.85
CA GLU A 274 -18.50 5.56 4.22
C GLU A 274 -18.42 6.83 3.37
N LEU A 275 -17.23 7.16 2.84
CA LEU A 275 -16.97 8.41 2.13
C LEU A 275 -16.75 8.24 0.63
N ILE A 276 -16.32 7.08 0.20
CA ILE A 276 -15.93 6.82 -1.18
C ILE A 276 -16.67 5.60 -1.70
N LYS A 277 -17.36 5.76 -2.84
CA LYS A 277 -18.07 4.64 -3.48
C LYS A 277 -17.08 3.64 -4.08
N MET A 278 -17.24 2.37 -3.74
CA MET A 278 -16.41 1.30 -4.29
C MET A 278 -16.61 1.16 -5.81
N PRO A 279 -15.53 0.98 -6.59
CA PRO A 279 -15.65 0.69 -8.02
C PRO A 279 -16.32 -0.68 -8.23
N THR A 280 -16.99 -0.84 -9.37
CA THR A 280 -17.69 -2.10 -9.72
C THR A 280 -16.73 -3.20 -10.17
N SER A 281 -15.54 -2.84 -10.62
CA SER A 281 -14.51 -3.79 -11.07
C SER A 281 -13.11 -3.25 -10.79
N LEU A 282 -12.21 -4.16 -10.50
CA LEU A 282 -10.77 -3.93 -10.44
C LEU A 282 -10.13 -4.63 -11.64
N THR A 283 -9.41 -3.88 -12.46
CA THR A 283 -8.63 -4.42 -13.58
C THR A 283 -7.17 -4.06 -13.41
N VAL A 284 -6.34 -5.04 -13.13
CA VAL A 284 -4.88 -4.82 -13.03
C VAL A 284 -4.25 -4.71 -14.42
N GLN A 285 -3.22 -3.93 -14.55
CA GLN A 285 -2.47 -3.73 -15.78
C GLN A 285 -1.16 -4.53 -15.70
N ARG A 286 -1.08 -5.63 -16.44
CA ARG A 286 0.12 -6.46 -16.51
C ARG A 286 1.02 -5.98 -17.65
N TYR A 287 2.33 -5.92 -17.42
CA TYR A 287 3.33 -5.51 -18.42
C TYR A 287 4.69 -6.18 -18.18
#